data_91fd06185a4f35150cc70926c047dccc
#
_entry.id   91fd06185a4f35150cc70926c047dccc
#
_cell.length_a   1.000
_cell.length_b   1.000
_cell.length_c   1.000
_cell.angle_alpha   90.00
_cell.angle_beta   90.00
_cell.angle_gamma   90.00
#
_symmetry.space_group_name_H-M   'P 1'
#
loop_
_entity.id
_entity.type
_entity.pdbx_description
1 polymer ?
#
loop_
_entity_poly.entity_id
_entity_poly.type
_entity_poly.pdbx_seq_one_letter_code
_entity_poly.pdbx_strand_id
1 'polypeptide(L)'
;MAHTPASVSVSARLRLRDVFHPAVAGLVSVIVNYGGTFILVFQAARVAGLDAAHTASWVWSLSMGVGLTGLLLSWLTRAPIITAWSTPAAAFLVTALASTPYAEAVGAYLVSAAAFVVLGLSGGFERVIRLIPPGVATGLLAGILLPFGLRAFGGVAVEPALALLLIVAYVVLKRTAARYAVVGILLLGLAFLVLQQRVDLAGLSLQLAAPVYTAPTWSLDSLLSVALPLFLITLTGQYMPGMLVLRNDGFATSANPIVTVTGLGSLLMAPFGAHAFNLAAITAAIATGPEAHEDPSKRWIAGVAAGLAYCLVGVFGVTLAAVFMALPAVFTTTLAGLALLGTLGGSLAAALADTRTREAALITFLAAAANIQWLGVGGAFWGLLIGLLAHAVLHGRMPLRLRDAASRVFSSARKV
;
A
#
# COMPACT_ATOMS: atom_id res chain seq x y z
N MET A 1 12.94 -53.28 20.85
CA MET A 1 11.57 -52.86 20.52
C MET A 1 11.69 -51.65 19.58
N ALA A 2 11.46 -51.85 18.30
CA ALA A 2 11.58 -50.81 17.29
C ALA A 2 10.25 -50.04 17.19
N HIS A 3 10.28 -48.74 17.46
CA HIS A 3 9.16 -47.86 17.20
C HIS A 3 9.04 -47.60 15.69
N THR A 4 8.02 -48.18 15.06
CA THR A 4 7.58 -47.88 13.71
C THR A 4 6.97 -46.49 13.71
N PRO A 5 7.39 -45.56 12.82
CA PRO A 5 6.71 -44.26 12.73
C PRO A 5 5.34 -44.49 12.10
N ALA A 6 4.31 -43.99 12.75
CA ALA A 6 2.95 -43.98 12.25
C ALA A 6 2.87 -43.19 10.94
N SER A 7 2.48 -43.87 9.86
CA SER A 7 2.15 -43.24 8.58
C SER A 7 0.93 -42.35 8.77
N VAL A 8 1.14 -41.04 8.73
CA VAL A 8 0.07 -40.04 8.66
C VAL A 8 -0.61 -40.18 7.30
N SER A 9 -1.76 -40.86 7.26
CA SER A 9 -2.60 -40.91 6.06
C SER A 9 -3.26 -39.54 5.85
N VAL A 10 -2.71 -38.77 4.92
CA VAL A 10 -3.29 -37.49 4.49
C VAL A 10 -4.36 -37.77 3.43
N SER A 11 -5.59 -38.02 3.87
CA SER A 11 -6.80 -37.73 3.07
C SER A 11 -7.99 -37.38 3.99
N ALA A 12 -7.84 -36.34 4.80
CA ALA A 12 -9.00 -35.71 5.40
C ALA A 12 -9.77 -35.00 4.27
N ARG A 13 -10.90 -35.57 3.83
CA ARG A 13 -11.84 -34.88 2.90
C ARG A 13 -12.20 -33.54 3.54
N LEU A 14 -11.86 -32.43 2.86
CA LEU A 14 -12.26 -31.09 3.28
C LEU A 14 -13.79 -31.06 3.40
N ARG A 15 -14.28 -30.73 4.60
CA ARG A 15 -15.71 -30.54 4.83
C ARG A 15 -16.12 -29.19 4.21
N LEU A 16 -17.36 -29.03 3.82
CA LEU A 16 -17.86 -27.78 3.24
C LEU A 16 -17.55 -26.56 4.15
N ARG A 17 -17.64 -26.72 5.47
CA ARG A 17 -17.30 -25.68 6.46
C ARG A 17 -15.82 -25.27 6.42
N ASP A 18 -14.92 -26.23 6.15
CA ASP A 18 -13.48 -25.99 6.10
C ASP A 18 -13.07 -25.11 4.91
N VAL A 19 -13.92 -25.03 3.88
CA VAL A 19 -13.73 -24.19 2.68
C VAL A 19 -14.51 -22.89 2.77
N PHE A 20 -15.76 -22.95 3.25
CA PHE A 20 -16.68 -21.82 3.20
C PHE A 20 -16.20 -20.63 4.08
N HIS A 21 -15.87 -20.88 5.34
CA HIS A 21 -15.47 -19.80 6.26
C HIS A 21 -14.20 -19.06 5.78
N PRO A 22 -13.09 -19.75 5.47
CA PRO A 22 -11.90 -19.04 4.97
C PRO A 22 -12.14 -18.40 3.59
N ALA A 23 -12.96 -19.00 2.72
CA ALA A 23 -13.30 -18.37 1.44
C ALA A 23 -14.03 -17.04 1.64
N VAL A 24 -15.01 -16.99 2.57
CA VAL A 24 -15.69 -15.74 2.93
C VAL A 24 -14.71 -14.70 3.50
N ALA A 25 -13.77 -15.11 4.37
CA ALA A 25 -12.74 -14.21 4.89
C ALA A 25 -11.87 -13.63 3.76
N GLY A 26 -11.49 -14.46 2.79
CA GLY A 26 -10.77 -14.02 1.58
C GLY A 26 -11.57 -13.00 0.76
N LEU A 27 -12.84 -13.27 0.49
CA LEU A 27 -13.73 -12.33 -0.22
C LEU A 27 -13.89 -11.00 0.53
N VAL A 28 -14.08 -11.05 1.85
CA VAL A 28 -14.16 -9.84 2.70
C VAL A 28 -12.87 -9.04 2.62
N SER A 29 -11.70 -9.69 2.60
CA SER A 29 -10.41 -9.02 2.44
C SER A 29 -10.35 -8.23 1.12
N VAL A 30 -10.86 -8.81 0.02
CA VAL A 30 -10.93 -8.15 -1.30
C VAL A 30 -11.87 -6.94 -1.26
N ILE A 31 -13.09 -7.12 -0.74
CA ILE A 31 -14.08 -6.03 -0.63
C ILE A 31 -13.53 -4.86 0.20
N VAL A 32 -12.91 -5.16 1.34
CA VAL A 32 -12.30 -4.14 2.21
C VAL A 32 -11.18 -3.40 1.49
N ASN A 33 -10.36 -4.11 0.71
CA ASN A 33 -9.22 -3.50 0.00
C ASN A 33 -9.71 -2.58 -1.13
N TYR A 34 -10.62 -3.03 -1.98
CA TYR A 34 -11.20 -2.20 -3.04
C TYR A 34 -11.99 -1.02 -2.48
N GLY A 35 -12.89 -1.27 -1.54
CA GLY A 35 -13.73 -0.24 -0.94
C GLY A 35 -12.94 0.79 -0.14
N GLY A 36 -11.78 0.38 0.40
CA GLY A 36 -10.97 1.23 1.26
C GLY A 36 -9.97 2.12 0.52
N THR A 37 -9.19 1.55 -0.37
CA THR A 37 -7.96 2.21 -0.82
C THR A 37 -7.79 2.29 -2.32
N PHE A 38 -8.60 1.59 -3.11
CA PHE A 38 -8.46 1.56 -4.56
C PHE A 38 -8.75 2.92 -5.22
N ILE A 39 -9.50 3.77 -4.55
CA ILE A 39 -9.75 5.16 -4.95
C ILE A 39 -8.46 5.94 -5.20
N LEU A 40 -7.37 5.62 -4.48
CA LEU A 40 -6.06 6.26 -4.67
C LEU A 40 -5.45 5.95 -6.04
N VAL A 41 -5.68 4.74 -6.56
CA VAL A 41 -5.23 4.36 -7.91
C VAL A 41 -5.93 5.22 -8.96
N PHE A 42 -7.24 5.44 -8.81
CA PHE A 42 -7.99 6.33 -9.72
C PHE A 42 -7.57 7.79 -9.60
N GLN A 43 -7.28 8.27 -8.38
CA GLN A 43 -6.73 9.61 -8.19
C GLN A 43 -5.37 9.76 -8.86
N ALA A 44 -4.48 8.78 -8.71
CA ALA A 44 -3.17 8.76 -9.35
C ALA A 44 -3.29 8.73 -10.89
N ALA A 45 -4.19 7.90 -11.43
CA ALA A 45 -4.47 7.84 -12.87
C ALA A 45 -4.98 9.18 -13.42
N ARG A 46 -5.88 9.83 -12.69
CA ARG A 46 -6.41 11.17 -13.06
C ARG A 46 -5.31 12.24 -13.04
N VAL A 47 -4.46 12.24 -12.01
CA VAL A 47 -3.33 13.19 -11.91
C VAL A 47 -2.32 12.96 -13.03
N ALA A 48 -2.06 11.71 -13.40
CA ALA A 48 -1.21 11.33 -14.52
C ALA A 48 -1.83 11.67 -15.91
N GLY A 49 -3.08 12.16 -15.96
CA GLY A 49 -3.78 12.46 -17.22
C GLY A 49 -4.11 11.22 -18.06
N LEU A 50 -4.26 10.04 -17.43
CA LEU A 50 -4.52 8.80 -18.15
C LEU A 50 -5.95 8.77 -18.70
N ASP A 51 -6.09 8.28 -19.91
CA ASP A 51 -7.38 7.97 -20.50
C ASP A 51 -8.06 6.75 -19.86
N ALA A 52 -9.28 6.45 -20.27
CA ALA A 52 -10.05 5.34 -19.74
C ALA A 52 -9.38 3.97 -19.99
N ALA A 53 -8.70 3.81 -21.14
CA ALA A 53 -8.07 2.55 -21.53
C ALA A 53 -6.84 2.26 -20.66
N HIS A 54 -5.95 3.24 -20.46
CA HIS A 54 -4.80 3.10 -19.56
C HIS A 54 -5.23 2.94 -18.10
N THR A 55 -6.27 3.67 -17.65
CA THR A 55 -6.83 3.53 -16.31
C THR A 55 -7.37 2.12 -16.09
N ALA A 56 -8.13 1.58 -17.05
CA ALA A 56 -8.64 0.21 -16.99
C ALA A 56 -7.52 -0.84 -17.02
N SER A 57 -6.46 -0.60 -17.81
CA SER A 57 -5.26 -1.45 -17.84
C SER A 57 -4.55 -1.46 -16.49
N TRP A 58 -4.44 -0.30 -15.81
CA TRP A 58 -3.86 -0.22 -14.47
C TRP A 58 -4.68 -1.02 -13.44
N VAL A 59 -6.04 -0.90 -13.49
CA VAL A 59 -6.94 -1.73 -12.66
C VAL A 59 -6.73 -3.21 -12.94
N TRP A 60 -6.71 -3.60 -14.22
CA TRP A 60 -6.51 -4.97 -14.65
C TRP A 60 -5.17 -5.53 -14.15
N SER A 61 -4.07 -4.83 -14.42
CA SER A 61 -2.72 -5.30 -14.09
C SER A 61 -2.50 -5.45 -12.58
N LEU A 62 -3.01 -4.51 -11.77
CA LEU A 62 -2.97 -4.63 -10.31
C LEU A 62 -3.79 -5.81 -9.84
N SER A 63 -5.03 -5.93 -10.31
CA SER A 63 -5.96 -6.96 -9.85
C SER A 63 -5.49 -8.36 -10.23
N MET A 64 -5.09 -8.55 -11.50
CA MET A 64 -4.56 -9.83 -11.99
C MET A 64 -3.25 -10.20 -11.29
N GLY A 65 -2.32 -9.25 -11.17
CA GLY A 65 -1.03 -9.51 -10.55
C GLY A 65 -1.14 -9.82 -9.05
N VAL A 66 -1.93 -9.05 -8.32
CA VAL A 66 -2.26 -9.33 -6.91
C VAL A 66 -2.95 -10.68 -6.79
N GLY A 67 -3.98 -10.93 -7.61
CA GLY A 67 -4.74 -12.18 -7.59
C GLY A 67 -3.86 -13.41 -7.81
N LEU A 68 -3.07 -13.42 -8.88
CA LEU A 68 -2.22 -14.55 -9.23
C LEU A 68 -1.09 -14.78 -8.23
N THR A 69 -0.44 -13.71 -7.73
CA THR A 69 0.63 -13.85 -6.74
C THR A 69 0.13 -14.34 -5.39
N GLY A 70 -1.02 -13.85 -4.91
CA GLY A 70 -1.64 -14.29 -3.67
C GLY A 70 -2.12 -15.74 -3.72
N LEU A 71 -2.78 -16.11 -4.82
CA LEU A 71 -3.22 -17.48 -5.08
C LEU A 71 -2.03 -18.44 -5.09
N LEU A 72 -1.00 -18.14 -5.88
CA LEU A 72 0.21 -18.97 -5.99
C LEU A 72 0.90 -19.13 -4.64
N LEU A 73 1.16 -18.02 -3.95
CA LEU A 73 1.84 -18.04 -2.66
C LEU A 73 1.03 -18.82 -1.61
N SER A 74 -0.28 -18.57 -1.50
CA SER A 74 -1.12 -19.27 -0.53
C SER A 74 -1.21 -20.77 -0.81
N TRP A 75 -1.30 -21.15 -2.09
CA TRP A 75 -1.33 -22.55 -2.50
C TRP A 75 -0.02 -23.28 -2.18
N LEU A 76 1.13 -22.67 -2.51
CA LEU A 76 2.45 -23.28 -2.34
C LEU A 76 2.88 -23.34 -0.86
N THR A 77 2.61 -22.27 -0.09
CA THR A 77 3.10 -22.17 1.29
C THR A 77 2.12 -22.77 2.30
N ARG A 78 0.87 -23.07 1.90
CA ARG A 78 -0.22 -23.47 2.81
C ARG A 78 -0.43 -22.46 3.94
N ALA A 79 -0.13 -21.20 3.71
CA ALA A 79 -0.34 -20.08 4.61
C ALA A 79 -1.28 -19.05 3.95
N PRO A 80 -2.08 -18.29 4.71
CA PRO A 80 -3.00 -17.28 4.18
C PRO A 80 -2.25 -16.03 3.72
N ILE A 81 -1.56 -16.13 2.58
CA ILE A 81 -0.80 -15.02 2.01
C ILE A 81 -1.74 -14.12 1.23
N ILE A 82 -2.20 -13.05 1.86
CA ILE A 82 -2.97 -12.02 1.19
C ILE A 82 -2.01 -11.03 0.55
N THR A 83 -2.02 -10.96 -0.76
CA THR A 83 -1.34 -9.91 -1.52
C THR A 83 -2.29 -8.76 -1.80
N ALA A 84 -1.73 -7.58 -2.00
CA ALA A 84 -2.45 -6.36 -2.33
C ALA A 84 -1.54 -5.40 -3.09
N TRP A 85 -2.10 -4.33 -3.67
CA TRP A 85 -1.30 -3.19 -4.09
C TRP A 85 -0.78 -2.43 -2.88
N SER A 86 0.31 -1.70 -3.07
CA SER A 86 0.85 -0.81 -2.02
C SER A 86 -0.03 0.43 -1.87
N THR A 87 -0.90 0.43 -0.87
CA THR A 87 -1.76 1.59 -0.55
C THR A 87 -0.93 2.86 -0.28
N PRO A 88 0.14 2.82 0.54
CA PRO A 88 0.98 3.99 0.74
C PRO A 88 1.67 4.46 -0.54
N ALA A 89 2.06 3.52 -1.41
CA ALA A 89 2.63 3.83 -2.71
C ALA A 89 1.60 4.46 -3.65
N ALA A 90 0.36 3.97 -3.69
CA ALA A 90 -0.71 4.59 -4.46
C ALA A 90 -0.98 6.03 -4.00
N ALA A 91 -1.00 6.28 -2.69
CA ALA A 91 -1.09 7.64 -2.14
C ALA A 91 0.10 8.50 -2.57
N PHE A 92 1.32 7.99 -2.45
CA PHE A 92 2.52 8.68 -2.92
C PHE A 92 2.43 9.04 -4.41
N LEU A 93 1.96 8.13 -5.25
CA LEU A 93 1.84 8.35 -6.70
C LEU A 93 0.84 9.46 -7.06
N VAL A 94 -0.18 9.72 -6.24
CA VAL A 94 -1.08 10.89 -6.45
C VAL A 94 -0.30 12.21 -6.43
N THR A 95 0.79 12.30 -5.67
CA THR A 95 1.64 13.50 -5.65
C THR A 95 2.78 13.43 -6.67
N ALA A 96 3.40 12.28 -6.81
CA ALA A 96 4.56 12.10 -7.69
C ALA A 96 4.22 12.24 -9.17
N LEU A 97 3.07 11.70 -9.60
CA LEU A 97 2.64 11.75 -11.00
C LEU A 97 2.14 13.13 -11.46
N ALA A 98 2.02 14.09 -10.55
CA ALA A 98 1.74 15.48 -10.93
C ALA A 98 2.90 16.14 -11.70
N SER A 99 4.12 15.64 -11.51
CA SER A 99 5.33 16.21 -12.15
C SER A 99 6.16 15.17 -12.91
N THR A 100 5.78 13.89 -12.88
CA THR A 100 6.51 12.80 -13.54
C THR A 100 5.70 12.28 -14.73
N PRO A 101 6.26 12.28 -15.96
CA PRO A 101 5.62 11.67 -17.12
C PRO A 101 5.30 10.19 -16.86
N TYR A 102 4.12 9.73 -17.29
CA TYR A 102 3.67 8.37 -16.95
C TYR A 102 4.60 7.26 -17.47
N ALA A 103 5.18 7.43 -18.67
CA ALA A 103 6.14 6.47 -19.21
C ALA A 103 7.42 6.34 -18.35
N GLU A 104 7.88 7.46 -17.75
CA GLU A 104 9.00 7.45 -16.81
C GLU A 104 8.61 6.82 -15.48
N ALA A 105 7.38 7.03 -15.02
CA ALA A 105 6.85 6.36 -13.84
C ALA A 105 6.81 4.84 -14.04
N VAL A 106 6.41 4.35 -15.22
CA VAL A 106 6.46 2.92 -15.57
C VAL A 106 7.90 2.40 -15.50
N GLY A 107 8.89 3.15 -16.00
CA GLY A 107 10.31 2.83 -15.84
C GLY A 107 10.72 2.72 -14.37
N ALA A 108 10.27 3.68 -13.54
CA ALA A 108 10.51 3.66 -12.11
C ALA A 108 9.84 2.47 -11.39
N TYR A 109 8.64 2.06 -11.81
CA TYR A 109 7.97 0.85 -11.29
C TYR A 109 8.79 -0.41 -11.58
N LEU A 110 9.33 -0.53 -12.80
CA LEU A 110 10.19 -1.64 -13.18
C LEU A 110 11.45 -1.71 -12.31
N VAL A 111 12.12 -0.58 -12.08
CA VAL A 111 13.32 -0.53 -11.21
C VAL A 111 13.00 -0.90 -9.77
N SER A 112 11.92 -0.35 -9.22
CA SER A 112 11.45 -0.70 -7.86
C SER A 112 11.11 -2.19 -7.76
N ALA A 113 10.40 -2.75 -8.75
CA ALA A 113 10.06 -4.17 -8.80
C ALA A 113 11.30 -5.06 -8.92
N ALA A 114 12.26 -4.69 -9.78
CA ALA A 114 13.54 -5.39 -9.90
C ALA A 114 14.32 -5.38 -8.58
N ALA A 115 14.31 -4.26 -7.85
CA ALA A 115 14.93 -4.17 -6.53
C ALA A 115 14.29 -5.15 -5.53
N PHE A 116 12.97 -5.32 -5.55
CA PHE A 116 12.29 -6.35 -4.73
C PHE A 116 12.68 -7.76 -5.15
N VAL A 117 12.77 -8.06 -6.45
CA VAL A 117 13.24 -9.36 -6.92
C VAL A 117 14.65 -9.65 -6.42
N VAL A 118 15.57 -8.71 -6.56
CA VAL A 118 16.95 -8.83 -6.05
C VAL A 118 16.96 -9.01 -4.53
N LEU A 119 16.16 -8.22 -3.80
CA LEU A 119 16.06 -8.33 -2.35
C LEU A 119 15.55 -9.71 -1.90
N GLY A 120 14.52 -10.22 -2.57
CA GLY A 120 13.96 -11.54 -2.25
C GLY A 120 14.93 -12.68 -2.59
N LEU A 121 15.54 -12.68 -3.77
CA LEU A 121 16.50 -13.70 -4.21
C LEU A 121 17.79 -13.70 -3.39
N SER A 122 18.27 -12.53 -2.97
CA SER A 122 19.49 -12.41 -2.13
C SER A 122 19.29 -12.84 -0.69
N GLY A 123 18.04 -13.05 -0.23
CA GLY A 123 17.76 -13.30 1.17
C GLY A 123 18.00 -12.09 2.07
N GLY A 124 18.15 -10.91 1.50
CA GLY A 124 18.57 -9.68 2.19
C GLY A 124 17.47 -8.95 2.96
N PHE A 125 16.22 -9.39 2.89
CA PHE A 125 15.06 -8.68 3.45
C PHE A 125 15.27 -8.23 4.91
N GLU A 126 15.59 -9.16 5.81
CA GLU A 126 15.80 -8.84 7.23
C GLU A 126 17.01 -7.91 7.47
N ARG A 127 18.03 -7.97 6.61
CA ARG A 127 19.21 -7.11 6.69
C ARG A 127 18.89 -5.68 6.27
N VAL A 128 18.17 -5.51 5.16
CA VAL A 128 17.79 -4.19 4.63
C VAL A 128 16.83 -3.49 5.59
N ILE A 129 15.84 -4.21 6.14
CA ILE A 129 14.92 -3.63 7.15
C ILE A 129 15.67 -3.08 8.35
N ARG A 130 16.70 -3.79 8.85
CA ARG A 130 17.50 -3.31 9.98
C ARG A 130 18.35 -2.07 9.71
N LEU A 131 18.60 -1.74 8.44
CA LEU A 131 19.34 -0.53 8.06
C LEU A 131 18.49 0.74 8.09
N ILE A 132 17.17 0.62 7.98
CA ILE A 132 16.25 1.76 7.95
C ILE A 132 15.82 2.07 9.38
N PRO A 133 16.13 3.27 9.92
CA PRO A 133 15.65 3.65 11.25
C PRO A 133 14.12 3.69 11.27
N PRO A 134 13.43 2.92 12.16
CA PRO A 134 11.99 2.80 12.14
C PRO A 134 11.25 4.15 12.23
N GLY A 135 11.75 5.07 13.06
CA GLY A 135 11.18 6.41 13.19
C GLY A 135 11.22 7.22 11.90
N VAL A 136 12.33 7.13 11.13
CA VAL A 136 12.48 7.80 9.84
C VAL A 136 11.50 7.21 8.82
N ALA A 137 11.39 5.88 8.76
CA ALA A 137 10.48 5.20 7.83
C ALA A 137 9.01 5.54 8.10
N THR A 138 8.61 5.51 9.37
CA THR A 138 7.22 5.81 9.78
C THR A 138 6.91 7.31 9.71
N GLY A 139 7.89 8.17 9.99
CA GLY A 139 7.80 9.62 9.78
C GLY A 139 7.60 9.99 8.31
N LEU A 140 8.37 9.36 7.41
CA LEU A 140 8.21 9.52 5.96
C LEU A 140 6.78 9.16 5.53
N LEU A 141 6.30 7.99 5.95
CA LEU A 141 4.95 7.52 5.60
C LEU A 141 3.88 8.48 6.13
N ALA A 142 3.97 8.89 7.39
CA ALA A 142 3.02 9.83 7.99
C ALA A 142 3.00 11.17 7.22
N GLY A 143 4.17 11.69 6.83
CA GLY A 143 4.28 12.93 6.06
C GLY A 143 3.61 12.84 4.69
N ILE A 144 3.80 11.74 3.97
CA ILE A 144 3.16 11.49 2.67
C ILE A 144 1.63 11.39 2.82
N LEU A 145 1.14 10.84 3.92
CA LEU A 145 -0.30 10.63 4.14
C LEU A 145 -1.03 11.85 4.70
N LEU A 146 -0.33 12.78 5.36
CA LEU A 146 -0.93 13.95 5.97
C LEU A 146 -1.81 14.78 5.02
N PRO A 147 -1.40 15.11 3.79
CA PRO A 147 -2.21 15.90 2.86
C PRO A 147 -3.57 15.25 2.55
N PHE A 148 -3.68 13.93 2.55
CA PHE A 148 -4.96 13.23 2.33
C PHE A 148 -5.92 13.43 3.50
N GLY A 149 -5.41 13.34 4.73
CA GLY A 149 -6.19 13.67 5.93
C GLY A 149 -6.72 15.10 5.88
N LEU A 150 -5.84 16.06 5.59
CA LEU A 150 -6.24 17.48 5.50
C LEU A 150 -7.29 17.73 4.41
N ARG A 151 -7.12 17.12 3.21
CA ARG A 151 -8.08 17.26 2.10
C ARG A 151 -9.45 16.64 2.43
N ALA A 152 -9.49 15.54 3.20
CA ALA A 152 -10.76 14.94 3.61
C ALA A 152 -11.64 15.92 4.38
N PHE A 153 -11.05 16.67 5.31
CA PHE A 153 -11.75 17.71 6.08
C PHE A 153 -11.95 18.99 5.27
N GLY A 154 -11.03 19.30 4.35
CA GLY A 154 -11.17 20.41 3.40
C GLY A 154 -12.41 20.27 2.49
N GLY A 155 -12.87 19.04 2.23
CA GLY A 155 -14.11 18.77 1.50
C GLY A 155 -15.35 19.43 2.08
N VAL A 156 -15.37 19.71 3.39
CA VAL A 156 -16.47 20.40 4.07
C VAL A 156 -16.66 21.84 3.56
N ALA A 157 -15.58 22.51 3.17
CA ALA A 157 -15.65 23.86 2.61
C ALA A 157 -16.20 23.88 1.17
N VAL A 158 -16.06 22.76 0.44
CA VAL A 158 -16.49 22.65 -0.96
C VAL A 158 -17.91 22.10 -1.08
N GLU A 159 -18.21 21.04 -0.33
CA GLU A 159 -19.50 20.33 -0.38
C GLU A 159 -19.87 19.82 1.04
N PRO A 160 -20.41 20.70 1.91
CA PRO A 160 -20.64 20.38 3.32
C PRO A 160 -21.48 19.14 3.56
N ALA A 161 -22.59 19.00 2.83
CA ALA A 161 -23.54 17.90 3.04
C ALA A 161 -22.90 16.52 2.82
N LEU A 162 -22.21 16.33 1.70
CA LEU A 162 -21.55 15.07 1.38
C LEU A 162 -20.35 14.80 2.29
N ALA A 163 -19.49 15.81 2.49
CA ALA A 163 -18.28 15.63 3.30
C ALA A 163 -18.62 15.34 4.77
N LEU A 164 -19.56 16.08 5.38
CA LEU A 164 -20.01 15.84 6.75
C LEU A 164 -20.71 14.48 6.89
N LEU A 165 -21.54 14.09 5.92
CA LEU A 165 -22.16 12.76 5.90
C LEU A 165 -21.09 11.67 6.01
N LEU A 166 -20.04 11.72 5.17
CA LEU A 166 -18.99 10.73 5.16
C LEU A 166 -18.16 10.74 6.45
N ILE A 167 -17.81 11.93 6.97
CA ILE A 167 -17.00 12.07 8.18
C ILE A 167 -17.78 11.52 9.40
N VAL A 168 -19.03 11.94 9.58
CA VAL A 168 -19.87 11.48 10.72
C VAL A 168 -20.12 9.97 10.61
N ALA A 169 -20.49 9.49 9.42
CA ALA A 169 -20.67 8.06 9.19
C ALA A 169 -19.40 7.26 9.49
N TYR A 170 -18.22 7.77 9.08
CA TYR A 170 -16.95 7.13 9.40
C TYR A 170 -16.73 7.00 10.90
N VAL A 171 -16.95 8.07 11.67
CA VAL A 171 -16.77 8.05 13.12
C VAL A 171 -17.72 7.05 13.79
N VAL A 172 -19.00 7.05 13.39
CA VAL A 172 -20.00 6.10 13.91
C VAL A 172 -19.63 4.66 13.56
N LEU A 173 -19.33 4.40 12.29
CA LEU A 173 -18.96 3.06 11.83
C LEU A 173 -17.62 2.59 12.43
N LYS A 174 -16.67 3.50 12.65
CA LYS A 174 -15.40 3.16 13.31
C LYS A 174 -15.61 2.70 14.75
N ARG A 175 -16.65 3.19 15.42
CA ARG A 175 -17.03 2.73 16.77
C ARG A 175 -17.82 1.42 16.77
N THR A 176 -18.72 1.22 15.81
CA THR A 176 -19.69 0.11 15.81
C THR A 176 -19.24 -1.07 14.97
N ALA A 177 -18.56 -0.82 13.85
CA ALA A 177 -18.15 -1.80 12.86
C ALA A 177 -16.80 -1.42 12.21
N ALA A 178 -15.77 -1.19 13.01
CA ALA A 178 -14.48 -0.61 12.62
C ALA A 178 -13.88 -1.25 11.35
N ARG A 179 -14.01 -2.56 11.20
CA ARG A 179 -13.53 -3.35 10.07
C ARG A 179 -14.18 -2.95 8.74
N TYR A 180 -15.46 -2.54 8.79
CA TYR A 180 -16.25 -2.20 7.60
C TYR A 180 -16.47 -0.68 7.44
N ALA A 181 -15.86 0.15 8.29
CA ALA A 181 -16.14 1.59 8.32
C ALA A 181 -15.92 2.24 6.94
N VAL A 182 -14.83 1.92 6.24
CA VAL A 182 -14.52 2.52 4.93
C VAL A 182 -15.44 2.00 3.84
N VAL A 183 -15.76 0.71 3.84
CA VAL A 183 -16.76 0.14 2.92
C VAL A 183 -18.14 0.75 3.18
N GLY A 184 -18.50 0.92 4.45
CA GLY A 184 -19.77 1.54 4.84
C GLY A 184 -19.91 2.98 4.35
N ILE A 185 -18.88 3.82 4.49
CA ILE A 185 -18.93 5.20 3.96
C ILE A 185 -18.89 5.25 2.43
N LEU A 186 -18.21 4.30 1.76
CA LEU A 186 -18.27 4.17 0.30
C LEU A 186 -19.71 3.91 -0.16
N LEU A 187 -20.37 2.90 0.43
CA LEU A 187 -21.74 2.52 0.07
C LEU A 187 -22.75 3.62 0.41
N LEU A 188 -22.62 4.21 1.60
CA LEU A 188 -23.51 5.31 2.03
C LEU A 188 -23.36 6.54 1.14
N GLY A 189 -22.13 6.93 0.83
CA GLY A 189 -21.88 8.08 -0.04
C GLY A 189 -22.31 7.81 -1.49
N LEU A 190 -22.12 6.60 -1.99
CA LEU A 190 -22.63 6.20 -3.32
C LEU A 190 -24.16 6.26 -3.36
N ALA A 191 -24.84 5.72 -2.32
CA ALA A 191 -26.29 5.80 -2.20
C ALA A 191 -26.78 7.25 -2.17
N PHE A 192 -26.13 8.13 -1.40
CA PHE A 192 -26.43 9.55 -1.35
C PHE A 192 -26.30 10.24 -2.73
N LEU A 193 -25.23 9.94 -3.47
CA LEU A 193 -24.99 10.49 -4.81
C LEU A 193 -26.02 9.99 -5.84
N VAL A 194 -26.40 8.71 -5.79
CA VAL A 194 -27.42 8.12 -6.64
C VAL A 194 -28.80 8.72 -6.36
N LEU A 195 -29.17 8.86 -5.08
CA LEU A 195 -30.43 9.50 -4.67
C LEU A 195 -30.53 10.96 -5.12
N GLN A 196 -29.39 11.66 -5.19
CA GLN A 196 -29.32 13.03 -5.71
C GLN A 196 -29.18 13.09 -7.23
N GLN A 197 -29.24 11.96 -7.94
CA GLN A 197 -29.07 11.89 -9.41
C GLN A 197 -27.74 12.48 -9.90
N ARG A 198 -26.69 12.43 -9.09
CA ARG A 198 -25.37 12.98 -9.39
C ARG A 198 -24.40 11.97 -9.99
N VAL A 199 -24.75 10.71 -10.02
CA VAL A 199 -23.99 9.64 -10.66
C VAL A 199 -24.96 8.85 -11.55
N ASP A 200 -24.71 8.88 -12.83
CA ASP A 200 -25.45 8.08 -13.81
C ASP A 200 -24.76 6.72 -13.95
N LEU A 201 -25.42 5.68 -13.47
CA LEU A 201 -24.99 4.29 -13.59
C LEU A 201 -25.72 3.54 -14.72
N ALA A 202 -26.69 4.18 -15.39
CA ALA A 202 -27.53 3.52 -16.40
C ALA A 202 -26.74 3.13 -17.67
N GLY A 203 -25.64 3.83 -17.96
CA GLY A 203 -24.76 3.52 -19.08
C GLY A 203 -23.66 2.50 -18.80
N LEU A 204 -23.59 1.93 -17.57
CA LEU A 204 -22.56 0.95 -17.24
C LEU A 204 -22.84 -0.39 -17.92
N SER A 205 -21.91 -0.81 -18.75
CA SER A 205 -21.90 -2.14 -19.36
C SER A 205 -20.76 -2.97 -18.76
N LEU A 206 -21.00 -4.27 -18.59
CA LEU A 206 -19.94 -5.20 -18.21
C LEU A 206 -18.99 -5.35 -19.41
N GLN A 207 -17.80 -4.79 -19.27
CA GLN A 207 -16.77 -4.83 -20.31
C GLN A 207 -15.53 -5.54 -19.80
N LEU A 208 -14.98 -6.37 -20.67
CA LEU A 208 -13.71 -7.04 -20.38
C LEU A 208 -12.55 -6.04 -20.49
N ALA A 209 -11.64 -6.09 -19.54
CA ALA A 209 -10.45 -5.25 -19.58
C ALA A 209 -9.48 -5.77 -20.65
N ALA A 210 -8.99 -4.85 -21.47
CA ALA A 210 -7.89 -5.09 -22.38
C ALA A 210 -6.64 -4.41 -21.83
N PRO A 211 -5.53 -5.15 -21.63
CA PRO A 211 -4.29 -4.55 -21.17
C PRO A 211 -3.70 -3.61 -22.23
N VAL A 212 -3.29 -2.42 -21.80
CA VAL A 212 -2.63 -1.42 -22.64
C VAL A 212 -1.17 -1.34 -22.23
N TYR A 213 -0.28 -1.61 -23.18
CA TYR A 213 1.16 -1.57 -22.95
C TYR A 213 1.66 -0.11 -23.00
N THR A 214 2.36 0.31 -21.97
CA THR A 214 3.08 1.59 -21.92
C THR A 214 4.59 1.29 -22.01
N ALA A 215 5.23 1.79 -23.07
CA ALA A 215 6.69 1.66 -23.22
C ALA A 215 7.38 2.48 -22.10
N PRO A 216 8.26 1.88 -21.30
CA PRO A 216 8.96 2.59 -20.23
C PRO A 216 9.99 3.56 -20.83
N THR A 217 10.10 4.73 -20.22
CA THR A 217 11.20 5.66 -20.44
C THR A 217 11.99 5.86 -19.14
N TRP A 218 13.22 6.34 -19.26
CA TRP A 218 14.14 6.36 -18.15
C TRP A 218 14.70 7.77 -17.94
N SER A 219 14.60 8.28 -16.72
CA SER A 219 15.28 9.50 -16.29
C SER A 219 15.86 9.27 -14.88
N LEU A 220 16.98 9.89 -14.59
CA LEU A 220 17.57 9.80 -13.25
C LEU A 220 16.63 10.44 -12.21
N ASP A 221 15.95 11.50 -12.58
CA ASP A 221 15.00 12.20 -11.71
C ASP A 221 13.84 11.30 -11.32
N SER A 222 13.23 10.56 -12.26
CA SER A 222 12.15 9.62 -11.96
C SER A 222 12.64 8.41 -11.14
N LEU A 223 13.87 7.94 -11.35
CA LEU A 223 14.44 6.88 -10.54
C LEU A 223 14.64 7.30 -9.07
N LEU A 224 15.08 8.53 -8.84
CA LEU A 224 15.28 9.07 -7.49
C LEU A 224 13.96 9.52 -6.86
N SER A 225 13.08 10.18 -7.62
CA SER A 225 11.84 10.75 -7.10
C SER A 225 10.68 9.76 -7.00
N VAL A 226 10.70 8.67 -7.79
CA VAL A 226 9.62 7.68 -7.81
C VAL A 226 10.11 6.30 -7.41
N ALA A 227 11.14 5.71 -8.08
CA ALA A 227 11.50 4.31 -7.84
C ALA A 227 12.00 4.08 -6.41
N LEU A 228 12.90 4.92 -5.91
CA LEU A 228 13.47 4.77 -4.57
C LEU A 228 12.43 4.98 -3.47
N PRO A 229 11.62 6.06 -3.45
CA PRO A 229 10.53 6.20 -2.47
C PRO A 229 9.51 5.07 -2.57
N LEU A 230 9.10 4.66 -3.79
CA LEU A 230 8.16 3.57 -4.01
C LEU A 230 8.64 2.26 -3.35
N PHE A 231 9.93 1.92 -3.56
CA PHE A 231 10.57 0.76 -2.93
C PHE A 231 10.52 0.85 -1.40
N LEU A 232 10.99 1.98 -0.84
CA LEU A 232 11.10 2.16 0.62
C LEU A 232 9.75 2.21 1.31
N ILE A 233 8.77 2.94 0.74
CA ILE A 233 7.41 3.03 1.26
C ILE A 233 6.72 1.67 1.24
N THR A 234 6.87 0.91 0.15
CA THR A 234 6.29 -0.42 0.05
C THR A 234 6.96 -1.41 1.00
N LEU A 235 8.29 -1.37 1.12
CA LEU A 235 9.05 -2.22 2.03
C LEU A 235 8.63 -1.99 3.49
N THR A 236 8.61 -0.73 3.92
CA THR A 236 8.37 -0.37 5.32
C THR A 236 6.89 -0.28 5.68
N GLY A 237 6.05 0.19 4.75
CA GLY A 237 4.63 0.41 4.99
C GLY A 237 3.73 -0.81 4.72
N GLN A 238 4.26 -1.84 4.04
CA GLN A 238 3.48 -3.02 3.68
C GLN A 238 4.19 -4.34 4.04
N TYR A 239 5.37 -4.62 3.49
CA TYR A 239 6.02 -5.91 3.75
C TYR A 239 6.35 -6.12 5.23
N MET A 240 6.89 -5.10 5.92
CA MET A 240 7.20 -5.21 7.36
C MET A 240 5.95 -5.50 8.19
N PRO A 241 4.88 -4.69 8.17
CA PRO A 241 3.69 -4.96 8.97
C PRO A 241 2.96 -6.22 8.52
N GLY A 242 2.92 -6.54 7.22
CA GLY A 242 2.32 -7.78 6.72
C GLY A 242 3.03 -9.03 7.23
N MET A 243 4.37 -9.04 7.25
CA MET A 243 5.16 -10.13 7.84
C MET A 243 4.94 -10.24 9.34
N LEU A 244 4.77 -9.10 10.04
CA LEU A 244 4.46 -9.11 11.47
C LEU A 244 3.10 -9.74 11.75
N VAL A 245 2.07 -9.42 10.97
CA VAL A 245 0.73 -10.04 11.08
C VAL A 245 0.82 -11.55 10.90
N LEU A 246 1.46 -12.03 9.83
CA LEU A 246 1.64 -13.48 9.59
C LEU A 246 2.33 -14.18 10.76
N ARG A 247 3.43 -13.60 11.27
CA ARG A 247 4.21 -14.18 12.37
C ARG A 247 3.44 -14.19 13.68
N ASN A 248 2.71 -13.12 13.99
CA ASN A 248 1.89 -13.01 15.20
C ASN A 248 0.75 -14.06 15.24
N ASP A 249 0.19 -14.39 14.06
CA ASP A 249 -0.85 -15.41 13.92
C ASP A 249 -0.30 -16.83 13.73
N GLY A 250 1.01 -17.02 13.95
CA GLY A 250 1.68 -18.33 14.02
C GLY A 250 2.16 -18.88 12.67
N PHE A 251 2.17 -18.09 11.59
CA PHE A 251 2.67 -18.53 10.29
C PHE A 251 4.15 -18.19 10.13
N ALA A 252 5.01 -19.21 10.28
CA ALA A 252 6.48 -19.10 10.15
C ALA A 252 6.94 -19.04 8.68
N THR A 253 6.27 -18.26 7.84
CA THR A 253 6.58 -18.14 6.42
C THR A 253 7.79 -17.21 6.23
N SER A 254 8.74 -17.63 5.38
CA SER A 254 9.87 -16.77 5.00
C SER A 254 9.40 -15.57 4.16
N ALA A 255 9.97 -14.40 4.41
CA ALA A 255 9.69 -13.20 3.62
C ALA A 255 10.24 -13.30 2.18
N ASN A 256 11.36 -14.00 1.98
CA ASN A 256 12.07 -14.01 0.70
C ASN A 256 11.23 -14.52 -0.48
N PRO A 257 10.55 -15.70 -0.40
CA PRO A 257 9.66 -16.14 -1.48
C PRO A 257 8.51 -15.17 -1.74
N ILE A 258 7.94 -14.57 -0.68
CA ILE A 258 6.84 -13.61 -0.81
C ILE A 258 7.32 -12.38 -1.59
N VAL A 259 8.45 -11.80 -1.18
CA VAL A 259 9.05 -10.62 -1.82
C VAL A 259 9.47 -10.91 -3.25
N THR A 260 10.05 -12.11 -3.51
CA THR A 260 10.45 -12.51 -4.87
C THR A 260 9.25 -12.65 -5.80
N VAL A 261 8.21 -13.39 -5.39
CA VAL A 261 7.05 -13.68 -6.24
C VAL A 261 6.25 -12.41 -6.51
N THR A 262 6.02 -11.59 -5.49
CA THR A 262 5.31 -10.31 -5.67
C THR A 262 6.15 -9.29 -6.46
N GLY A 263 7.47 -9.29 -6.28
CA GLY A 263 8.39 -8.49 -7.08
C GLY A 263 8.39 -8.90 -8.55
N LEU A 264 8.44 -10.20 -8.86
CA LEU A 264 8.33 -10.71 -10.24
C LEU A 264 6.97 -10.36 -10.85
N GLY A 265 5.87 -10.54 -10.10
CA GLY A 265 4.54 -10.13 -10.55
C GLY A 265 4.48 -8.64 -10.86
N SER A 266 5.03 -7.79 -9.98
CA SER A 266 5.11 -6.34 -10.20
C SER A 266 5.94 -6.01 -11.45
N LEU A 267 7.07 -6.69 -11.65
CA LEU A 267 7.94 -6.49 -12.80
C LEU A 267 7.22 -6.82 -14.13
N LEU A 268 6.48 -7.93 -14.16
CA LEU A 268 5.75 -8.36 -15.35
C LEU A 268 4.55 -7.45 -15.67
N MET A 269 3.90 -6.91 -14.64
CA MET A 269 2.67 -6.12 -14.79
C MET A 269 2.91 -4.61 -14.83
N ALA A 270 4.12 -4.13 -14.52
CA ALA A 270 4.45 -2.70 -14.53
C ALA A 270 4.22 -2.03 -15.90
N PRO A 271 4.54 -2.63 -17.07
CA PRO A 271 4.26 -2.01 -18.37
C PRO A 271 2.76 -1.82 -18.66
N PHE A 272 1.90 -2.49 -17.89
CA PHE A 272 0.44 -2.36 -17.99
C PHE A 272 -0.15 -1.45 -16.89
N GLY A 273 0.71 -0.82 -16.09
CA GLY A 273 0.36 0.19 -15.09
C GLY A 273 0.56 -0.22 -13.64
N ALA A 274 0.77 -1.48 -13.32
CA ALA A 274 0.91 -1.93 -11.94
C ALA A 274 2.14 -1.32 -11.26
N HIS A 275 1.93 -0.52 -10.21
CA HIS A 275 3.00 0.19 -9.53
C HIS A 275 3.76 -0.64 -8.48
N ALA A 276 3.08 -1.52 -7.75
CA ALA A 276 3.70 -2.49 -6.81
C ALA A 276 2.65 -3.44 -6.24
N PHE A 277 2.97 -4.72 -6.20
CA PHE A 277 2.26 -5.71 -5.36
C PHE A 277 3.13 -6.05 -4.17
N ASN A 278 2.49 -6.40 -3.08
CA ASN A 278 3.17 -6.68 -1.83
C ASN A 278 2.31 -7.59 -0.95
N LEU A 279 2.89 -8.03 0.14
CA LEU A 279 2.15 -8.65 1.22
C LEU A 279 1.24 -7.60 1.86
N ALA A 280 -0.05 -7.89 1.97
CA ALA A 280 -0.99 -7.02 2.65
C ALA A 280 -0.73 -6.99 4.16
N ALA A 281 -1.00 -5.84 4.79
CA ALA A 281 -0.93 -5.69 6.23
C ALA A 281 -2.32 -5.77 6.87
N ILE A 282 -3.21 -4.84 6.51
CA ILE A 282 -4.52 -4.69 7.17
C ILE A 282 -5.46 -5.84 6.79
N THR A 283 -5.56 -6.14 5.49
CA THR A 283 -6.46 -7.19 5.00
C THR A 283 -5.92 -8.59 5.26
N ALA A 284 -4.61 -8.75 5.49
CA ALA A 284 -4.04 -10.02 5.93
C ALA A 284 -4.64 -10.47 7.27
N ALA A 285 -4.80 -9.57 8.25
CA ALA A 285 -5.36 -9.89 9.55
C ALA A 285 -6.78 -10.50 9.48
N ILE A 286 -7.54 -10.23 8.42
CA ILE A 286 -8.87 -10.83 8.19
C ILE A 286 -8.76 -12.33 7.87
N ALA A 287 -7.69 -12.72 7.17
CA ALA A 287 -7.49 -14.08 6.67
C ALA A 287 -6.60 -14.94 7.58
N THR A 288 -5.73 -14.31 8.37
CA THR A 288 -4.75 -15.00 9.23
C THR A 288 -5.31 -15.38 10.59
N GLY A 289 -6.34 -14.66 11.08
CA GLY A 289 -6.92 -14.83 12.40
C GLY A 289 -7.88 -16.03 12.53
N PRO A 290 -8.29 -16.37 13.77
CA PRO A 290 -9.24 -17.45 14.05
C PRO A 290 -10.64 -17.21 13.45
N GLU A 291 -10.98 -15.97 13.15
CA GLU A 291 -12.22 -15.60 12.48
C GLU A 291 -12.32 -16.16 11.05
N ALA A 292 -11.17 -16.39 10.37
CA ALA A 292 -11.16 -17.04 9.07
C ALA A 292 -11.44 -18.54 9.21
N HIS A 293 -10.75 -19.21 10.15
CA HIS A 293 -10.99 -20.60 10.51
C HIS A 293 -10.31 -20.94 11.84
N GLU A 294 -10.95 -21.77 12.69
CA GLU A 294 -10.38 -22.22 13.97
C GLU A 294 -9.05 -22.96 13.76
N ASP A 295 -9.03 -23.88 12.78
CA ASP A 295 -7.83 -24.62 12.39
C ASP A 295 -6.91 -23.75 11.47
N PRO A 296 -5.71 -23.33 11.94
CA PRO A 296 -4.78 -22.53 11.15
C PRO A 296 -4.36 -23.19 9.83
N SER A 297 -4.33 -24.53 9.78
CA SER A 297 -3.90 -25.29 8.59
C SER A 297 -4.86 -25.14 7.39
N LYS A 298 -6.05 -24.57 7.59
CA LYS A 298 -7.08 -24.36 6.57
C LYS A 298 -7.20 -22.91 6.12
N ARG A 299 -6.57 -21.97 6.83
CA ARG A 299 -6.67 -20.52 6.56
C ARG A 299 -6.05 -20.11 5.21
N TRP A 300 -5.14 -20.92 4.65
CA TRP A 300 -4.58 -20.67 3.30
C TRP A 300 -5.65 -20.58 2.21
N ILE A 301 -6.82 -21.24 2.41
CA ILE A 301 -7.95 -21.18 1.48
C ILE A 301 -8.48 -19.74 1.34
N ALA A 302 -8.36 -18.91 2.39
CA ALA A 302 -8.71 -17.50 2.32
C ALA A 302 -7.84 -16.74 1.30
N GLY A 303 -6.54 -17.03 1.25
CA GLY A 303 -5.65 -16.43 0.27
C GLY A 303 -5.94 -16.87 -1.15
N VAL A 304 -6.29 -18.15 -1.35
CA VAL A 304 -6.71 -18.67 -2.67
C VAL A 304 -8.02 -18.02 -3.12
N ALA A 305 -9.02 -17.94 -2.24
CA ALA A 305 -10.31 -17.32 -2.55
C ALA A 305 -10.16 -15.82 -2.85
N ALA A 306 -9.33 -15.11 -2.07
CA ALA A 306 -9.00 -13.71 -2.34
C ALA A 306 -8.33 -13.56 -3.71
N GLY A 307 -7.36 -14.43 -4.04
CA GLY A 307 -6.67 -14.41 -5.33
C GLY A 307 -7.62 -14.59 -6.51
N LEU A 308 -8.53 -15.56 -6.43
CA LEU A 308 -9.57 -15.78 -7.46
C LEU A 308 -10.50 -14.58 -7.60
N ALA A 309 -10.92 -13.99 -6.47
CA ALA A 309 -11.79 -12.81 -6.48
C ALA A 309 -11.09 -11.59 -7.10
N TYR A 310 -9.81 -11.36 -6.79
CA TYR A 310 -9.01 -10.31 -7.44
C TYR A 310 -8.92 -10.52 -8.95
N CYS A 311 -8.66 -11.74 -9.42
CA CYS A 311 -8.63 -12.05 -10.85
C CYS A 311 -9.99 -11.77 -11.50
N LEU A 312 -11.10 -12.15 -10.85
CA LEU A 312 -12.43 -11.86 -11.34
C LEU A 312 -12.69 -10.36 -11.49
N VAL A 313 -12.34 -9.56 -10.47
CA VAL A 313 -12.46 -8.10 -10.53
C VAL A 313 -11.54 -7.53 -11.63
N GLY A 314 -10.35 -8.07 -11.80
CA GLY A 314 -9.42 -7.67 -12.86
C GLY A 314 -10.00 -7.84 -14.26
N VAL A 315 -10.71 -8.94 -14.52
CA VAL A 315 -11.38 -9.19 -15.79
C VAL A 315 -12.39 -8.09 -16.14
N PHE A 316 -13.09 -7.53 -15.13
CA PHE A 316 -14.08 -6.46 -15.29
C PHE A 316 -13.52 -5.06 -14.91
N GLY A 317 -12.22 -4.88 -15.00
CA GLY A 317 -11.53 -3.64 -14.60
C GLY A 317 -12.04 -2.39 -15.31
N VAL A 318 -12.48 -2.49 -16.56
CA VAL A 318 -13.11 -1.38 -17.34
C VAL A 318 -14.36 -0.87 -16.64
N THR A 319 -15.26 -1.78 -16.26
CA THR A 319 -16.51 -1.41 -15.57
C THR A 319 -16.21 -0.74 -14.23
N LEU A 320 -15.27 -1.28 -13.47
CA LEU A 320 -14.86 -0.70 -12.19
C LEU A 320 -14.25 0.71 -12.40
N ALA A 321 -13.39 0.88 -13.40
CA ALA A 321 -12.81 2.17 -13.74
C ALA A 321 -13.89 3.20 -14.11
N ALA A 322 -14.86 2.82 -14.92
CA ALA A 322 -15.96 3.70 -15.32
C ALA A 322 -16.79 4.18 -14.12
N VAL A 323 -17.12 3.29 -13.19
CA VAL A 323 -17.82 3.66 -11.94
C VAL A 323 -17.03 4.71 -11.16
N PHE A 324 -15.76 4.47 -10.90
CA PHE A 324 -14.94 5.40 -10.09
C PHE A 324 -14.66 6.73 -10.80
N MET A 325 -14.53 6.74 -12.12
CA MET A 325 -14.37 7.98 -12.91
C MET A 325 -15.61 8.86 -12.89
N ALA A 326 -16.80 8.27 -12.76
CA ALA A 326 -18.06 9.02 -12.65
C ALA A 326 -18.27 9.69 -11.28
N LEU A 327 -17.46 9.35 -10.26
CA LEU A 327 -17.64 9.87 -8.91
C LEU A 327 -17.11 11.31 -8.76
N PRO A 328 -17.83 12.21 -8.01
CA PRO A 328 -17.36 13.56 -7.74
C PRO A 328 -16.02 13.61 -7.02
N ALA A 329 -15.19 14.62 -7.33
CA ALA A 329 -13.86 14.76 -6.72
C ALA A 329 -13.92 14.90 -5.19
N VAL A 330 -14.91 15.62 -4.65
CA VAL A 330 -15.07 15.76 -3.18
C VAL A 330 -15.34 14.40 -2.53
N PHE A 331 -16.19 13.57 -3.14
CA PHE A 331 -16.44 12.21 -2.64
C PHE A 331 -15.16 11.39 -2.59
N THR A 332 -14.43 11.35 -3.71
CA THR A 332 -13.22 10.52 -3.83
C THR A 332 -12.09 10.99 -2.91
N THR A 333 -11.90 12.30 -2.75
CA THR A 333 -10.86 12.85 -1.86
C THR A 333 -11.20 12.66 -0.38
N THR A 334 -12.46 12.86 0.00
CA THR A 334 -12.92 12.64 1.39
C THR A 334 -12.82 11.16 1.76
N LEU A 335 -13.29 10.28 0.89
CA LEU A 335 -13.21 8.83 1.10
C LEU A 335 -11.75 8.37 1.26
N ALA A 336 -10.86 8.80 0.35
CA ALA A 336 -9.43 8.45 0.39
C ALA A 336 -8.77 8.90 1.71
N GLY A 337 -9.01 10.15 2.13
CA GLY A 337 -8.43 10.67 3.37
C GLY A 337 -8.95 9.94 4.61
N LEU A 338 -10.25 9.66 4.69
CA LEU A 338 -10.83 8.89 5.79
C LEU A 338 -10.31 7.45 5.83
N ALA A 339 -10.13 6.82 4.68
CA ALA A 339 -9.55 5.47 4.59
C ALA A 339 -8.10 5.41 5.11
N LEU A 340 -7.34 6.49 4.94
CA LEU A 340 -5.94 6.58 5.36
C LEU A 340 -5.73 7.05 6.80
N LEU A 341 -6.78 7.54 7.51
CA LEU A 341 -6.63 8.08 8.87
C LEU A 341 -6.02 7.08 9.85
N GLY A 342 -6.40 5.82 9.77
CA GLY A 342 -5.83 4.76 10.62
C GLY A 342 -4.33 4.57 10.38
N THR A 343 -3.93 4.52 9.11
CA THR A 343 -2.52 4.36 8.71
C THR A 343 -1.70 5.61 9.09
N LEU A 344 -2.25 6.81 8.85
CA LEU A 344 -1.62 8.07 9.26
C LEU A 344 -1.40 8.11 10.78
N GLY A 345 -2.45 7.84 11.56
CA GLY A 345 -2.37 7.86 13.03
C GLY A 345 -1.39 6.83 13.57
N GLY A 346 -1.43 5.59 13.04
CA GLY A 346 -0.50 4.53 13.43
C GLY A 346 0.95 4.84 13.07
N SER A 347 1.20 5.40 11.88
CA SER A 347 2.54 5.79 11.43
C SER A 347 3.09 6.94 12.27
N LEU A 348 2.25 7.94 12.60
CA LEU A 348 2.66 9.07 13.45
C LEU A 348 2.95 8.60 14.88
N ALA A 349 2.12 7.74 15.45
CA ALA A 349 2.34 7.16 16.77
C ALA A 349 3.66 6.37 16.81
N ALA A 350 3.92 5.53 15.80
CA ALA A 350 5.16 4.76 15.70
C ALA A 350 6.39 5.67 15.50
N ALA A 351 6.27 6.74 14.72
CA ALA A 351 7.35 7.69 14.48
C ALA A 351 7.78 8.40 15.77
N LEU A 352 6.85 8.67 16.68
CA LEU A 352 7.08 9.41 17.92
C LEU A 352 7.28 8.53 19.16
N ALA A 353 7.18 7.20 19.03
CA ALA A 353 7.23 6.26 20.14
C ALA A 353 8.59 6.24 20.85
N ASP A 354 9.69 6.20 20.09
CA ASP A 354 11.05 6.21 20.65
C ASP A 354 11.53 7.65 20.89
N THR A 355 11.67 8.02 22.16
CA THR A 355 12.13 9.35 22.58
C THR A 355 13.50 9.73 22.04
N ARG A 356 14.35 8.74 21.76
CA ARG A 356 15.73 8.98 21.24
C ARG A 356 15.70 9.40 19.78
N THR A 357 14.83 8.77 18.95
CA THR A 357 14.78 8.99 17.50
C THR A 357 13.64 9.92 17.07
N ARG A 358 12.82 10.37 18.01
CA ARG A 358 11.61 11.19 17.78
C ARG A 358 11.89 12.45 16.98
N GLU A 359 12.98 13.15 17.27
CA GLU A 359 13.28 14.40 16.60
C GLU A 359 13.62 14.20 15.12
N ALA A 360 14.45 13.20 14.80
CA ALA A 360 14.75 12.83 13.42
C ALA A 360 13.48 12.35 12.68
N ALA A 361 12.62 11.60 13.35
CA ALA A 361 11.33 11.16 12.79
C ALA A 361 10.38 12.34 12.51
N LEU A 362 10.32 13.33 13.41
CA LEU A 362 9.51 14.54 13.22
C LEU A 362 10.05 15.41 12.08
N ILE A 363 11.36 15.57 11.96
CA ILE A 363 12.00 16.26 10.84
C ILE A 363 11.65 15.56 9.53
N THR A 364 11.74 14.23 9.47
CA THR A 364 11.35 13.42 8.29
C THR A 364 9.90 13.65 7.94
N PHE A 365 8.99 13.58 8.92
CA PHE A 365 7.56 13.80 8.77
C PHE A 365 7.27 15.17 8.16
N LEU A 366 7.81 16.23 8.74
CA LEU A 366 7.56 17.60 8.28
C LEU A 366 8.15 17.85 6.89
N ALA A 367 9.35 17.36 6.61
CA ALA A 367 10.00 17.49 5.30
C ALA A 367 9.23 16.74 4.20
N ALA A 368 8.72 15.53 4.50
CA ALA A 368 7.88 14.77 3.59
C ALA A 368 6.50 15.43 3.38
N ALA A 369 5.89 15.93 4.45
CA ALA A 369 4.59 16.62 4.41
C ALA A 369 4.63 17.93 3.62
N ALA A 370 5.75 18.64 3.69
CA ALA A 370 5.99 19.86 2.91
C ALA A 370 6.07 19.60 1.40
N ASN A 371 6.27 18.35 0.99
CA ASN A 371 6.33 17.90 -0.42
C ASN A 371 7.24 18.80 -1.29
N ILE A 372 8.43 19.13 -0.77
CA ILE A 372 9.39 20.02 -1.45
C ILE A 372 9.87 19.34 -2.73
N GLN A 373 9.66 19.99 -3.87
CA GLN A 373 10.27 19.58 -5.13
C GLN A 373 11.53 20.43 -5.37
N TRP A 374 12.69 19.79 -5.43
CA TRP A 374 13.95 20.47 -5.64
C TRP A 374 14.85 19.64 -6.55
N LEU A 375 15.55 20.31 -7.47
CA LEU A 375 16.39 19.68 -8.50
C LEU A 375 15.68 18.60 -9.33
N GLY A 376 14.38 18.75 -9.63
CA GLY A 376 13.58 17.76 -10.34
C GLY A 376 13.14 16.56 -9.49
N VAL A 377 13.61 16.45 -8.24
CA VAL A 377 13.36 15.29 -7.36
C VAL A 377 12.23 15.60 -6.38
N GLY A 378 11.32 14.64 -6.21
CA GLY A 378 10.10 14.78 -5.40
C GLY A 378 10.35 14.79 -3.90
N GLY A 379 9.38 15.38 -3.15
CA GLY A 379 9.49 15.64 -1.71
C GLY A 379 9.66 14.40 -0.83
N ALA A 380 9.20 13.24 -1.24
CA ALA A 380 9.42 11.99 -0.49
C ALA A 380 10.91 11.59 -0.42
N PHE A 381 11.65 11.79 -1.51
CA PHE A 381 13.11 11.57 -1.52
C PHE A 381 13.81 12.54 -0.57
N TRP A 382 13.49 13.84 -0.66
CA TRP A 382 14.10 14.84 0.21
C TRP A 382 13.73 14.66 1.67
N GLY A 383 12.48 14.31 1.96
CA GLY A 383 12.04 13.96 3.31
C GLY A 383 12.84 12.80 3.91
N LEU A 384 13.07 11.75 3.12
CA LEU A 384 13.88 10.62 3.52
C LEU A 384 15.34 11.03 3.75
N LEU A 385 15.95 11.73 2.79
CA LEU A 385 17.37 12.13 2.87
C LEU A 385 17.62 13.04 4.07
N ILE A 386 16.78 14.07 4.25
CA ILE A 386 16.86 14.98 5.40
C ILE A 386 16.67 14.21 6.71
N GLY A 387 15.72 13.27 6.75
CA GLY A 387 15.49 12.44 7.92
C GLY A 387 16.66 11.53 8.28
N LEU A 388 17.28 10.89 7.30
CA LEU A 388 18.45 10.05 7.51
C LEU A 388 19.65 10.88 7.97
N LEU A 389 19.85 12.06 7.39
CA LEU A 389 20.90 13.00 7.81
C LEU A 389 20.66 13.48 9.25
N ALA A 390 19.43 13.90 9.57
CA ALA A 390 19.05 14.29 10.93
C ALA A 390 19.30 13.15 11.92
N HIS A 391 18.88 11.92 11.57
CA HIS A 391 19.13 10.74 12.40
C HIS A 391 20.63 10.50 12.62
N ALA A 392 21.46 10.61 11.58
CA ALA A 392 22.90 10.41 11.68
C ALA A 392 23.58 11.49 12.54
N VAL A 393 23.16 12.74 12.39
CA VAL A 393 23.72 13.88 13.16
C VAL A 393 23.32 13.80 14.63
N LEU A 394 22.04 13.62 14.93
CA LEU A 394 21.51 13.63 16.30
C LEU A 394 21.97 12.40 17.11
N HIS A 395 22.26 11.26 16.46
CA HIS A 395 22.66 10.03 17.14
C HIS A 395 24.16 9.72 17.10
N GLY A 396 24.99 10.70 16.73
CA GLY A 396 26.43 10.61 16.83
C GLY A 396 27.11 9.59 15.91
N ARG A 397 26.43 9.09 14.90
CA ARG A 397 26.97 8.22 13.83
C ARG A 397 27.53 9.05 12.66
N MET A 398 27.97 10.27 12.93
CA MET A 398 28.64 11.05 11.91
C MET A 398 30.01 10.42 11.61
N PRO A 399 30.41 10.22 10.34
CA PRO A 399 31.75 9.81 9.99
C PRO A 399 32.76 10.77 10.63
N LEU A 400 33.81 10.23 11.24
CA LEU A 400 34.82 11.01 11.97
C LEU A 400 35.28 12.26 11.22
N ARG A 401 35.39 12.19 9.87
CA ARG A 401 35.80 13.34 9.03
C ARG A 401 34.79 14.52 9.04
N LEU A 402 33.51 14.29 9.17
CA LEU A 402 32.51 15.37 9.26
C LEU A 402 32.38 15.93 10.66
N ARG A 403 32.66 15.14 11.68
CA ARG A 403 32.69 15.57 13.08
C ARG A 403 33.88 16.54 13.32
N ASP A 404 35.03 16.27 12.69
CA ASP A 404 36.21 17.14 12.77
C ASP A 404 36.01 18.43 11.97
N ALA A 405 35.29 18.41 10.86
CA ALA A 405 34.96 19.61 10.11
C ALA A 405 33.96 20.50 10.88
N ALA A 406 32.91 19.91 11.45
CA ALA A 406 31.92 20.62 12.25
C ALA A 406 32.55 21.22 13.52
N SER A 407 33.44 20.49 14.24
CA SER A 407 34.11 20.99 15.40
C SER A 407 35.04 22.18 15.10
N ARG A 408 35.67 22.23 13.92
CA ARG A 408 36.50 23.38 13.47
C ARG A 408 35.63 24.61 13.17
N VAL A 409 34.48 24.47 12.55
CA VAL A 409 33.54 25.55 12.26
C VAL A 409 32.98 26.15 13.55
N PHE A 410 32.59 25.32 14.52
CA PHE A 410 32.07 25.80 15.81
C PHE A 410 33.18 26.36 16.76
N SER A 411 34.41 25.89 16.62
CA SER A 411 35.52 26.45 17.40
C SER A 411 35.98 27.81 16.87
N SER A 412 35.83 28.08 15.57
CA SER A 412 36.14 29.40 14.98
C SER A 412 35.06 30.44 15.31
N ALA A 413 33.77 30.02 15.42
CA ALA A 413 32.67 30.92 15.80
C ALA A 413 32.68 31.34 17.30
N ARG A 414 33.43 30.64 18.17
CA ARG A 414 33.58 30.99 19.59
C ARG A 414 34.75 31.97 19.86
N LYS A 415 35.51 32.35 18.84
CA LYS A 415 36.65 33.24 18.95
C LYS A 415 36.38 34.63 18.36
N VAL A 416 35.16 34.90 17.93
CA VAL A 416 34.63 36.21 17.56
C VAL A 416 33.55 36.59 18.58
#